data_42052b3eee05951f5ceb26deb406036a
#
_entry.id   42052b3eee05951f5ceb26deb406036a
#
_cell.length_a   1.000
_cell.length_b   1.000
_cell.length_c   1.000
_cell.angle_alpha   90.00
_cell.angle_beta   90.00
_cell.angle_gamma   90.00
#
_symmetry.space_group_name_H-M   'P 1'
#
loop_
_entity.id
_entity.type
_entity.pdbx_description
1 polymer ?
#
loop_
_entity_poly.entity_id
_entity_poly.type
_entity_poly.pdbx_seq_one_letter_code
_entity_poly.pdbx_strand_id
1 'polypeptide(L)'
;YGIARTTTLTLIPQSGYAGKKAFADYAKQFSSPSLLMPTPNYLHARQAFGIWSLPDRTTPFRTRVEDRLDAYIDFYQKAIEQNKWYGFWNYGDVMHAYDPVRHTWRYDVGGFAWDNTELASNMWLWYNFLRTGRIDIWRMAEAMTRHTGEVDVYHIGPNAGLGSRHNVSHWGCGAKEARISQAAWNRFYYYLTTDERCGDLMTEVKDADHKLYDLDPMRLAQPRSEYPCTAPARLRIGPDWLAYAGNWMTEWERTGNTTYRDKIIAGMKSIAALPN
;
A
#
# COMPACT_ATOMS: atom_id res chain seq x y z
N TYR A 1 14.30 5.36 -11.39
CA TYR A 1 15.48 5.15 -10.59
C TYR A 1 15.12 4.44 -9.27
N GLY A 2 15.75 3.24 -9.02
CA GLY A 2 15.74 2.61 -7.73
C GLY A 2 14.42 2.01 -7.29
N ILE A 3 13.93 1.01 -8.00
CA ILE A 3 12.98 0.06 -7.43
C ILE A 3 13.73 -0.92 -6.54
N ALA A 4 13.05 -1.51 -5.57
CA ALA A 4 13.58 -2.55 -4.72
C ALA A 4 12.73 -3.82 -4.83
N ARG A 5 13.33 -4.94 -4.47
CA ARG A 5 12.64 -6.21 -4.21
C ARG A 5 13.35 -6.92 -3.07
N THR A 6 12.61 -7.32 -2.08
CA THR A 6 13.14 -8.11 -0.98
C THR A 6 12.94 -9.60 -1.26
N THR A 7 14.02 -10.37 -1.12
CA THR A 7 14.00 -11.83 -1.21
C THR A 7 14.47 -12.42 0.09
N THR A 8 13.68 -13.29 0.68
CA THR A 8 14.07 -14.03 1.89
C THR A 8 14.72 -15.34 1.52
N LEU A 9 15.91 -15.60 2.03
CA LEU A 9 16.64 -16.84 1.86
C LEU A 9 16.76 -17.55 3.21
N THR A 10 16.53 -18.85 3.22
CA THR A 10 16.73 -19.67 4.41
C THR A 10 17.86 -20.64 4.17
N LEU A 11 18.88 -20.59 5.02
CA LEU A 11 20.03 -21.49 5.00
C LEU A 11 19.85 -22.55 6.08
N ILE A 12 19.86 -23.81 5.67
CA ILE A 12 19.70 -24.96 6.58
C ILE A 12 20.99 -25.80 6.53
N PRO A 13 21.94 -25.60 7.46
CA PRO A 13 23.13 -26.45 7.55
C PRO A 13 22.74 -27.89 7.87
N GLN A 14 23.31 -28.84 7.15
CA GLN A 14 23.08 -30.28 7.37
C GLN A 14 24.37 -31.06 7.21
N SER A 15 24.50 -32.16 7.92
CA SER A 15 25.66 -33.06 7.86
C SER A 15 25.66 -33.99 6.64
N GLY A 16 24.59 -33.99 5.83
CA GLY A 16 24.44 -34.83 4.66
C GLY A 16 23.17 -34.52 3.86
N TYR A 17 22.94 -35.25 2.79
CA TYR A 17 21.76 -35.05 1.95
C TYR A 17 20.48 -35.58 2.61
N ALA A 18 19.57 -34.66 2.95
CA ALA A 18 18.32 -34.98 3.63
C ALA A 18 17.25 -35.64 2.75
N GLY A 19 17.46 -35.67 1.44
CA GLY A 19 16.51 -36.26 0.49
C GLY A 19 15.47 -35.23 -0.07
N LYS A 20 14.95 -35.54 -1.25
CA LYS A 20 14.01 -34.65 -1.98
C LYS A 20 12.76 -34.30 -1.16
N LYS A 21 12.23 -35.29 -0.39
CA LYS A 21 11.04 -35.07 0.43
C LYS A 21 11.29 -33.99 1.51
N ALA A 22 12.41 -34.08 2.23
CA ALA A 22 12.75 -33.11 3.25
C ALA A 22 12.88 -31.70 2.68
N PHE A 23 13.52 -31.55 1.52
CA PHE A 23 13.60 -30.25 0.84
C PHE A 23 12.23 -29.71 0.41
N ALA A 24 11.34 -30.57 -0.09
CA ALA A 24 9.98 -30.15 -0.42
C ALA A 24 9.20 -29.72 0.82
N ASP A 25 9.36 -30.42 1.93
CA ASP A 25 8.72 -30.09 3.21
C ASP A 25 9.28 -28.74 3.76
N TYR A 26 10.58 -28.51 3.69
CA TYR A 26 11.18 -27.23 4.03
C TYR A 26 10.67 -26.09 3.15
N ALA A 27 10.68 -26.28 1.82
CA ALA A 27 10.16 -25.28 0.89
C ALA A 27 8.71 -24.90 1.21
N LYS A 28 7.86 -25.89 1.49
CA LYS A 28 6.47 -25.67 1.91
C LYS A 28 6.37 -24.91 3.22
N GLN A 29 7.19 -25.25 4.20
CA GLN A 29 7.20 -24.60 5.52
C GLN A 29 7.60 -23.12 5.41
N PHE A 30 8.60 -22.80 4.60
CA PHE A 30 9.10 -21.43 4.46
C PHE A 30 8.25 -20.59 3.50
N SER A 31 7.64 -21.17 2.47
CA SER A 31 6.72 -20.45 1.59
C SER A 31 5.35 -20.21 2.22
N SER A 32 5.01 -20.95 3.25
CA SER A 32 3.71 -20.87 3.92
C SER A 32 3.87 -21.03 5.44
N PRO A 33 4.59 -20.11 6.11
CA PRO A 33 4.80 -20.18 7.53
C PRO A 33 3.47 -20.08 8.29
N SER A 34 3.40 -20.75 9.44
CA SER A 34 2.29 -20.56 10.37
C SER A 34 2.36 -19.15 10.96
N LEU A 35 1.21 -18.48 11.02
CA LEU A 35 1.08 -17.17 11.64
C LEU A 35 0.51 -17.32 13.05
N LEU A 36 1.17 -16.68 14.01
CA LEU A 36 0.66 -16.56 15.38
C LEU A 36 0.08 -15.16 15.55
N MET A 37 -1.23 -15.06 15.61
CA MET A 37 -1.95 -13.79 15.63
C MET A 37 -2.96 -13.73 16.76
N PRO A 38 -3.20 -12.56 17.37
CA PRO A 38 -4.33 -12.34 18.25
C PRO A 38 -5.66 -12.55 17.53
N THR A 39 -6.70 -12.92 18.26
CA THR A 39 -8.03 -13.06 17.67
C THR A 39 -8.60 -11.71 17.21
N PRO A 40 -9.47 -11.68 16.18
CA PRO A 40 -10.17 -10.46 15.76
C PRO A 40 -10.89 -9.74 16.92
N ASN A 41 -11.53 -10.49 17.81
CA ASN A 41 -12.19 -9.92 18.98
C ASN A 41 -11.23 -9.18 19.92
N TYR A 42 -10.04 -9.73 20.13
CA TYR A 42 -9.02 -9.08 20.96
C TYR A 42 -8.53 -7.79 20.31
N LEU A 43 -8.18 -7.82 19.03
CA LEU A 43 -7.71 -6.67 18.27
C LEU A 43 -8.77 -5.55 18.24
N HIS A 44 -10.04 -5.92 18.02
CA HIS A 44 -11.16 -5.00 18.04
C HIS A 44 -11.36 -4.37 19.42
N ALA A 45 -11.34 -5.16 20.48
CA ALA A 45 -11.50 -4.65 21.86
C ALA A 45 -10.37 -3.70 22.28
N ARG A 46 -9.18 -3.82 21.67
CA ARG A 46 -8.03 -2.95 21.88
C ARG A 46 -8.01 -1.74 20.95
N GLN A 47 -8.98 -1.61 20.04
CA GLN A 47 -9.01 -0.58 19.00
C GLN A 47 -7.70 -0.52 18.19
N ALA A 48 -7.08 -1.68 17.98
CA ALA A 48 -5.85 -1.79 17.19
C ALA A 48 -6.09 -1.23 15.79
N PHE A 49 -5.26 -0.30 15.35
CA PHE A 49 -5.37 0.40 14.07
C PHE A 49 -6.62 1.30 13.91
N GLY A 50 -7.25 1.72 15.00
CA GLY A 50 -8.35 2.68 14.98
C GLY A 50 -9.75 2.05 15.01
N ILE A 51 -10.70 2.70 14.36
CA ILE A 51 -12.13 2.32 14.44
C ILE A 51 -12.49 1.44 13.24
N TRP A 52 -12.94 0.23 13.52
CA TRP A 52 -13.46 -0.72 12.55
C TRP A 52 -14.43 -1.69 13.25
N SER A 53 -15.20 -2.48 12.50
CA SER A 53 -16.22 -3.39 13.04
C SER A 53 -15.85 -4.85 12.79
N LEU A 54 -16.22 -5.73 13.73
CA LEU A 54 -16.26 -7.16 13.48
C LEU A 54 -17.32 -7.51 12.42
N PRO A 55 -17.21 -8.67 11.74
CA PRO A 55 -18.26 -9.13 10.85
C PRO A 55 -19.62 -9.19 11.54
N ASP A 56 -20.64 -8.69 10.90
CA ASP A 56 -21.99 -8.65 11.45
C ASP A 56 -23.02 -9.16 10.41
N ARG A 57 -23.64 -10.28 10.74
CA ARG A 57 -24.68 -10.94 9.92
C ARG A 57 -26.04 -11.00 10.63
N THR A 58 -26.29 -10.10 11.59
CA THR A 58 -27.49 -10.11 12.43
C THR A 58 -28.76 -9.70 11.69
N THR A 59 -28.64 -9.03 10.55
CA THR A 59 -29.79 -8.65 9.70
C THR A 59 -29.55 -9.03 8.25
N PRO A 60 -30.62 -9.21 7.42
CA PRO A 60 -30.45 -9.50 6.00
C PRO A 60 -29.64 -8.45 5.24
N PHE A 61 -29.71 -7.18 5.64
CA PHE A 61 -28.92 -6.11 5.03
C PHE A 61 -27.44 -6.27 5.37
N ARG A 62 -27.11 -6.46 6.64
CA ARG A 62 -25.71 -6.65 7.10
C ARG A 62 -25.10 -7.92 6.50
N THR A 63 -25.87 -9.01 6.44
CA THR A 63 -25.45 -10.24 5.76
C THR A 63 -25.06 -9.96 4.30
N ARG A 64 -25.88 -9.21 3.55
CA ARG A 64 -25.53 -8.84 2.16
C ARG A 64 -24.27 -8.01 2.05
N VAL A 65 -23.99 -7.12 3.02
CA VAL A 65 -22.73 -6.34 3.05
C VAL A 65 -21.55 -7.25 3.25
N GLU A 66 -21.60 -8.15 4.23
CA GLU A 66 -20.52 -9.12 4.49
C GLU A 66 -20.31 -10.07 3.30
N ASP A 67 -21.38 -10.59 2.70
CA ASP A 67 -21.29 -11.43 1.49
C ASP A 67 -20.63 -10.68 0.32
N ARG A 68 -20.87 -9.39 0.21
CA ARG A 68 -20.26 -8.58 -0.83
C ARG A 68 -18.76 -8.36 -0.58
N LEU A 69 -18.36 -8.15 0.67
CA LEU A 69 -16.94 -8.05 1.04
C LEU A 69 -16.19 -9.36 0.74
N ASP A 70 -16.79 -10.50 1.12
CA ASP A 70 -16.22 -11.81 0.81
C ASP A 70 -16.11 -12.02 -0.72
N ALA A 71 -17.15 -11.67 -1.46
CA ALA A 71 -17.17 -11.82 -2.92
C ALA A 71 -16.09 -10.97 -3.62
N TYR A 72 -15.75 -9.78 -3.11
CA TYR A 72 -14.66 -8.98 -3.66
C TYR A 72 -13.29 -9.61 -3.41
N ILE A 73 -13.07 -10.16 -2.22
CA ILE A 73 -11.83 -10.91 -1.93
C ILE A 73 -11.69 -12.09 -2.89
N ASP A 74 -12.73 -12.92 -2.98
CA ASP A 74 -12.74 -14.10 -3.84
C ASP A 74 -12.52 -13.74 -5.33
N PHE A 75 -13.12 -12.64 -5.77
CA PHE A 75 -12.94 -12.15 -7.15
C PHE A 75 -11.48 -11.85 -7.46
N TYR A 76 -10.80 -11.07 -6.61
CA TYR A 76 -9.42 -10.71 -6.86
C TYR A 76 -8.46 -11.88 -6.67
N GLN A 77 -8.69 -12.78 -5.73
CA GLN A 77 -7.90 -14.01 -5.60
C GLN A 77 -8.00 -14.87 -6.87
N LYS A 78 -9.21 -15.04 -7.40
CA LYS A 78 -9.42 -15.76 -8.66
C LYS A 78 -8.79 -15.04 -9.85
N ALA A 79 -8.88 -13.71 -9.91
CA ALA A 79 -8.28 -12.92 -10.98
C ALA A 79 -6.73 -13.04 -10.98
N ILE A 80 -6.09 -13.00 -9.81
CA ILE A 80 -4.65 -13.22 -9.67
C ILE A 80 -4.26 -14.60 -10.22
N GLU A 81 -4.98 -15.65 -9.80
CA GLU A 81 -4.72 -17.02 -10.26
C GLU A 81 -4.96 -17.19 -11.76
N GLN A 82 -6.06 -16.65 -12.26
CA GLN A 82 -6.44 -16.76 -13.66
C GLN A 82 -5.43 -16.05 -14.57
N ASN A 83 -4.97 -14.88 -14.19
CA ASN A 83 -4.09 -14.05 -15.01
C ASN A 83 -2.62 -14.24 -14.69
N LYS A 84 -2.28 -15.03 -13.66
CA LYS A 84 -0.91 -15.31 -13.23
C LYS A 84 -0.10 -14.04 -12.93
N TRP A 85 -0.66 -13.15 -12.14
CA TRP A 85 0.01 -11.90 -11.72
C TRP A 85 1.10 -12.19 -10.67
N TYR A 86 2.13 -12.96 -11.08
CA TYR A 86 3.24 -13.40 -10.22
C TYR A 86 4.61 -12.91 -10.68
N GLY A 87 4.64 -12.02 -11.65
CA GLY A 87 5.88 -11.45 -12.16
C GLY A 87 6.50 -10.43 -11.21
N PHE A 88 7.74 -10.08 -11.47
CA PHE A 88 8.49 -9.07 -10.72
C PHE A 88 7.70 -7.75 -10.56
N TRP A 89 7.02 -7.32 -11.64
CA TRP A 89 6.35 -6.04 -11.71
C TRP A 89 4.91 -6.04 -11.17
N ASN A 90 4.25 -7.19 -11.15
CA ASN A 90 2.83 -7.26 -10.85
C ASN A 90 2.47 -8.16 -9.66
N TYR A 91 3.43 -8.89 -9.09
CA TYR A 91 3.16 -9.67 -7.89
C TYR A 91 2.79 -8.75 -6.72
N GLY A 92 1.61 -8.96 -6.17
CA GLY A 92 1.06 -8.17 -5.07
C GLY A 92 0.15 -7.03 -5.51
N ASP A 93 0.11 -6.69 -6.82
CA ASP A 93 -0.85 -5.72 -7.35
C ASP A 93 -2.02 -6.42 -8.06
N VAL A 94 -3.08 -5.69 -8.33
CA VAL A 94 -4.27 -6.15 -9.04
C VAL A 94 -4.68 -5.13 -10.09
N MET A 95 -5.33 -5.58 -11.14
CA MET A 95 -5.92 -4.68 -12.12
C MET A 95 -7.34 -4.30 -11.70
N HIS A 96 -7.72 -3.04 -11.90
CA HIS A 96 -9.06 -2.53 -11.57
C HIS A 96 -9.82 -2.02 -12.80
N ALA A 97 -9.17 -1.94 -13.96
CA ALA A 97 -9.80 -1.50 -15.20
C ALA A 97 -10.01 -2.67 -16.16
N TYR A 98 -11.23 -3.18 -16.24
CA TYR A 98 -11.65 -4.22 -17.17
C TYR A 98 -12.43 -3.63 -18.33
N ASP A 99 -12.22 -4.11 -19.54
CA ASP A 99 -12.98 -3.75 -20.73
C ASP A 99 -14.00 -4.83 -21.05
N PRO A 100 -15.30 -4.58 -20.72
CA PRO A 100 -16.33 -5.59 -20.95
C PRO A 100 -16.66 -5.82 -22.43
N VAL A 101 -16.30 -4.89 -23.31
CA VAL A 101 -16.53 -5.02 -24.76
C VAL A 101 -15.46 -5.92 -25.39
N ARG A 102 -14.21 -5.72 -25.01
CA ARG A 102 -13.10 -6.54 -25.49
C ARG A 102 -12.89 -7.82 -24.68
N HIS A 103 -13.59 -7.99 -23.57
CA HIS A 103 -13.43 -9.10 -22.63
C HIS A 103 -11.99 -9.29 -22.13
N THR A 104 -11.31 -8.18 -21.83
CA THR A 104 -9.91 -8.20 -21.36
C THR A 104 -9.64 -7.12 -20.33
N TRP A 105 -8.64 -7.35 -19.49
CA TRP A 105 -8.09 -6.29 -18.65
C TRP A 105 -7.40 -5.22 -19.52
N ARG A 106 -7.51 -3.96 -19.11
CA ARG A 106 -7.05 -2.81 -19.91
C ARG A 106 -5.55 -2.60 -19.76
N TYR A 107 -4.75 -3.59 -20.11
CA TYR A 107 -3.29 -3.51 -20.08
C TYR A 107 -2.71 -2.34 -20.88
N ASP A 108 -3.43 -1.86 -21.86
CA ASP A 108 -3.07 -0.78 -22.76
C ASP A 108 -3.37 0.64 -22.20
N VAL A 109 -4.01 0.75 -21.06
CA VAL A 109 -4.42 2.05 -20.48
C VAL A 109 -3.31 2.69 -19.64
N GLY A 110 -2.22 1.99 -19.39
CA GLY A 110 -1.11 2.49 -18.59
C GLY A 110 -1.40 2.46 -17.09
N GLY A 111 -0.94 3.47 -16.37
CA GLY A 111 -1.05 3.54 -14.92
C GLY A 111 -2.46 3.50 -14.34
N PHE A 112 -3.48 3.61 -15.17
CA PHE A 112 -4.88 3.50 -14.73
C PHE A 112 -5.41 2.07 -14.71
N ALA A 113 -4.68 1.11 -15.27
CA ALA A 113 -5.09 -0.28 -15.32
C ALA A 113 -4.81 -1.03 -14.02
N TRP A 114 -3.69 -0.75 -13.40
CA TRP A 114 -3.24 -1.33 -12.14
C TRP A 114 -3.66 -0.47 -10.94
N ASP A 115 -3.89 -1.12 -9.82
CA ASP A 115 -4.36 -0.45 -8.61
C ASP A 115 -3.27 0.40 -7.95
N ASN A 116 -2.05 -0.11 -7.87
CA ASN A 116 -0.88 0.56 -7.27
C ASN A 116 -1.12 1.07 -5.84
N THR A 117 -2.04 0.48 -5.11
CA THR A 117 -2.57 0.95 -3.81
C THR A 117 -3.05 2.41 -3.78
N GLU A 118 -3.17 3.06 -4.92
CA GLU A 118 -3.65 4.45 -5.03
C GLU A 118 -5.04 4.62 -4.40
N LEU A 119 -5.86 3.56 -4.43
CA LEU A 119 -7.19 3.50 -3.86
C LEU A 119 -7.22 2.93 -2.42
N ALA A 120 -6.07 2.83 -1.76
CA ALA A 120 -5.91 2.28 -0.41
C ALA A 120 -6.27 0.79 -0.30
N SER A 121 -6.05 0.02 -1.35
CA SER A 121 -6.47 -1.39 -1.44
C SER A 121 -5.77 -2.28 -0.43
N ASN A 122 -4.51 -2.02 -0.10
CA ASN A 122 -3.85 -2.78 0.95
C ASN A 122 -4.45 -2.49 2.34
N MET A 123 -4.89 -1.26 2.63
CA MET A 123 -5.60 -0.96 3.88
C MET A 123 -6.94 -1.70 3.96
N TRP A 124 -7.68 -1.75 2.84
CA TRP A 124 -8.91 -2.54 2.76
C TRP A 124 -8.65 -4.02 3.06
N LEU A 125 -7.57 -4.61 2.53
CA LEU A 125 -7.16 -5.99 2.82
C LEU A 125 -6.79 -6.16 4.29
N TRP A 126 -6.00 -5.24 4.87
CA TRP A 126 -5.63 -5.30 6.28
C TRP A 126 -6.84 -5.22 7.19
N TYR A 127 -7.78 -4.32 6.95
CA TYR A 127 -9.01 -4.26 7.74
C TYR A 127 -9.86 -5.52 7.61
N ASN A 128 -9.96 -6.11 6.41
CA ASN A 128 -10.64 -7.39 6.24
C ASN A 128 -9.92 -8.53 7.00
N PHE A 129 -8.60 -8.54 7.00
CA PHE A 129 -7.84 -9.47 7.83
C PHE A 129 -8.11 -9.27 9.33
N LEU A 130 -8.01 -8.05 9.84
CA LEU A 130 -8.27 -7.73 11.25
C LEU A 130 -9.67 -8.17 11.70
N ARG A 131 -10.67 -8.00 10.82
CA ARG A 131 -12.05 -8.37 11.07
C ARG A 131 -12.28 -9.88 11.11
N THR A 132 -11.59 -10.63 10.27
CA THR A 132 -11.92 -12.05 9.99
C THR A 132 -10.86 -13.04 10.47
N GLY A 133 -9.61 -12.63 10.61
CA GLY A 133 -8.48 -13.52 10.89
C GLY A 133 -8.11 -14.47 9.74
N ARG A 134 -8.62 -14.24 8.52
CA ARG A 134 -8.40 -15.09 7.35
C ARG A 134 -6.95 -15.00 6.85
N ILE A 135 -6.26 -16.14 6.81
CA ILE A 135 -4.85 -16.24 6.39
C ILE A 135 -4.66 -15.92 4.90
N ASP A 136 -5.61 -16.27 4.06
CA ASP A 136 -5.57 -15.95 2.62
C ASP A 136 -5.61 -14.44 2.37
N ILE A 137 -6.39 -13.70 3.16
CA ILE A 137 -6.42 -12.23 3.12
C ILE A 137 -5.09 -11.66 3.63
N TRP A 138 -4.53 -12.20 4.71
CA TRP A 138 -3.20 -11.82 5.19
C TRP A 138 -2.15 -11.88 4.07
N ARG A 139 -2.08 -13.03 3.36
CA ARG A 139 -1.10 -13.24 2.30
C ARG A 139 -1.26 -12.24 1.16
N MET A 140 -2.50 -11.94 0.79
CA MET A 140 -2.79 -10.95 -0.23
C MET A 140 -2.38 -9.53 0.24
N ALA A 141 -2.70 -9.18 1.49
CA ALA A 141 -2.33 -7.90 2.09
C ALA A 141 -0.80 -7.73 2.21
N GLU A 142 -0.10 -8.78 2.65
CA GLU A 142 1.36 -8.80 2.70
C GLU A 142 1.98 -8.59 1.32
N ALA A 143 1.53 -9.36 0.32
CA ALA A 143 2.04 -9.24 -1.05
C ALA A 143 1.83 -7.82 -1.62
N MET A 144 0.65 -7.25 -1.42
CA MET A 144 0.32 -5.90 -1.88
C MET A 144 1.13 -4.82 -1.14
N THR A 145 1.33 -4.96 0.18
CA THR A 145 2.16 -4.03 0.95
C THR A 145 3.61 -4.06 0.48
N ARG A 146 4.18 -5.24 0.26
CA ARG A 146 5.54 -5.39 -0.29
C ARG A 146 5.65 -4.81 -1.69
N HIS A 147 4.67 -5.08 -2.56
CA HIS A 147 4.64 -4.53 -3.91
C HIS A 147 4.70 -2.99 -3.87
N THR A 148 3.78 -2.37 -3.14
CA THR A 148 3.70 -0.91 -3.06
C THR A 148 4.95 -0.29 -2.46
N GLY A 149 5.45 -0.85 -1.35
CA GLY A 149 6.62 -0.32 -0.67
C GLY A 149 7.93 -0.52 -1.43
N GLU A 150 8.01 -1.46 -2.35
CA GLU A 150 9.24 -1.82 -3.05
C GLU A 150 9.23 -1.43 -4.53
N VAL A 151 8.14 -1.76 -5.25
CA VAL A 151 8.06 -1.58 -6.71
C VAL A 151 7.52 -0.20 -7.07
N ASP A 152 6.54 0.29 -6.33
CA ASP A 152 5.86 1.55 -6.66
C ASP A 152 6.52 2.79 -6.05
N VAL A 153 7.61 2.64 -5.31
CA VAL A 153 8.35 3.74 -4.68
C VAL A 153 9.69 3.97 -5.36
N TYR A 154 10.05 5.23 -5.55
CA TYR A 154 11.39 5.61 -5.93
C TYR A 154 12.28 5.67 -4.69
N HIS A 155 13.21 4.73 -4.54
CA HIS A 155 14.12 4.67 -3.39
C HIS A 155 15.34 5.57 -3.53
N ILE A 156 15.74 5.89 -4.75
CA ILE A 156 16.92 6.71 -5.03
C ILE A 156 16.64 7.73 -6.15
N GLY A 157 17.49 8.72 -6.26
CA GLY A 157 17.44 9.75 -7.30
C GLY A 157 16.51 10.92 -6.95
N PRO A 158 16.22 11.80 -7.94
CA PRO A 158 15.51 13.05 -7.67
C PRO A 158 14.08 12.86 -7.16
N ASN A 159 13.45 11.74 -7.47
CA ASN A 159 12.09 11.44 -7.04
C ASN A 159 12.02 10.52 -5.79
N ALA A 160 13.12 10.28 -5.10
CA ALA A 160 13.13 9.43 -3.90
C ALA A 160 12.06 9.87 -2.89
N GLY A 161 11.34 8.89 -2.33
CA GLY A 161 10.23 9.13 -1.41
C GLY A 161 8.87 9.37 -2.07
N LEU A 162 8.82 9.48 -3.41
CA LEU A 162 7.55 9.54 -4.15
C LEU A 162 7.23 8.18 -4.77
N GLY A 163 5.95 7.93 -4.99
CA GLY A 163 5.50 6.74 -5.69
C GLY A 163 5.26 6.99 -7.18
N SER A 164 5.28 5.91 -7.95
CA SER A 164 4.96 5.91 -9.37
C SER A 164 4.02 4.77 -9.69
N ARG A 165 2.89 5.10 -10.33
CA ARG A 165 2.05 4.07 -10.93
C ARG A 165 2.80 3.39 -12.07
N HIS A 166 2.77 2.09 -12.12
CA HIS A 166 3.25 1.36 -13.29
C HIS A 166 2.11 1.17 -14.31
N ASN A 167 2.48 1.08 -15.56
CA ASN A 167 1.58 0.80 -16.68
C ASN A 167 2.02 -0.50 -17.39
N VAL A 168 1.52 -0.76 -18.59
CA VAL A 168 1.93 -1.94 -19.36
C VAL A 168 3.43 -2.06 -19.60
N SER A 169 4.13 -0.95 -19.69
CA SER A 169 5.61 -0.91 -19.79
C SER A 169 6.26 -0.66 -18.45
N HIS A 170 5.51 -0.71 -17.37
CA HIS A 170 5.92 -0.40 -16.01
C HIS A 170 6.66 0.95 -15.91
N TRP A 171 6.53 1.67 -14.84
CA TRP A 171 7.29 2.91 -14.60
C TRP A 171 7.28 3.98 -15.71
N GLY A 172 6.53 3.77 -16.78
CA GLY A 172 6.33 4.75 -17.85
C GLY A 172 5.40 5.89 -17.48
N CYS A 173 4.69 5.81 -16.36
CA CYS A 173 3.76 6.83 -15.92
C CYS A 173 4.48 8.11 -15.50
N GLY A 174 3.97 9.28 -15.94
CA GLY A 174 4.45 10.59 -15.53
C GLY A 174 4.17 10.98 -14.07
N ALA A 175 3.31 10.21 -13.38
CA ALA A 175 2.98 10.44 -11.98
C ALA A 175 4.21 10.21 -11.08
N LYS A 176 4.44 11.15 -10.19
CA LYS A 176 5.44 11.12 -9.14
C LYS A 176 4.72 11.67 -7.93
N GLU A 177 4.04 10.79 -7.19
CA GLU A 177 3.02 11.21 -6.24
C GLU A 177 3.19 10.55 -4.88
N ALA A 178 3.14 11.35 -3.81
CA ALA A 178 3.22 10.85 -2.44
C ALA A 178 2.06 9.92 -2.07
N ARG A 179 0.88 10.08 -2.70
CA ARG A 179 -0.29 9.24 -2.42
C ARG A 179 -0.09 7.76 -2.74
N ILE A 180 0.89 7.41 -3.58
CA ILE A 180 1.21 6.02 -3.91
C ILE A 180 2.19 5.43 -2.89
N SER A 181 3.14 6.23 -2.40
CA SER A 181 4.22 5.81 -1.50
C SER A 181 3.95 6.07 -0.02
N GLN A 182 2.71 6.12 0.40
CA GLN A 182 2.37 6.50 1.77
C GLN A 182 2.92 5.54 2.83
N ALA A 183 3.48 6.07 3.92
CA ALA A 183 3.88 5.31 5.09
C ALA A 183 2.72 4.48 5.68
N ALA A 184 1.50 5.00 5.59
CA ALA A 184 0.29 4.31 6.05
C ALA A 184 0.08 2.93 5.40
N TRP A 185 0.56 2.73 4.17
CA TRP A 185 0.50 1.44 3.46
C TRP A 185 1.34 0.36 4.12
N ASN A 186 2.47 0.72 4.73
CA ASN A 186 3.39 -0.19 5.41
C ASN A 186 3.06 -0.36 6.90
N ARG A 187 2.28 0.55 7.48
CA ARG A 187 2.01 0.65 8.92
C ARG A 187 1.41 -0.63 9.52
N PHE A 188 0.43 -1.24 8.86
CA PHE A 188 -0.21 -2.46 9.34
C PHE A 188 0.79 -3.61 9.41
N TYR A 189 1.50 -3.84 8.33
CA TYR A 189 2.47 -4.94 8.25
C TYR A 189 3.61 -4.75 9.25
N TYR A 190 4.13 -3.52 9.38
CA TYR A 190 5.17 -3.20 10.35
C TYR A 190 4.75 -3.55 11.79
N TYR A 191 3.59 -3.10 12.26
CA TYR A 191 3.14 -3.36 13.62
C TYR A 191 2.67 -4.79 13.86
N LEU A 192 2.27 -5.51 12.83
CA LEU A 192 1.85 -6.91 12.94
C LEU A 192 3.03 -7.89 12.89
N THR A 193 4.15 -7.51 12.28
CA THR A 193 5.28 -8.42 12.02
C THR A 193 6.60 -7.95 12.61
N THR A 194 6.72 -6.67 12.95
CA THR A 194 8.00 -6.01 13.26
C THR A 194 9.02 -6.10 12.12
N ASP A 195 8.55 -6.10 10.87
CA ASP A 195 9.41 -6.11 9.69
C ASP A 195 10.16 -4.77 9.57
N GLU A 196 11.46 -4.78 9.90
CA GLU A 196 12.31 -3.59 9.92
C GLU A 196 12.42 -2.94 8.53
N ARG A 197 12.32 -3.73 7.45
CA ARG A 197 12.33 -3.16 6.10
C ARG A 197 11.11 -2.25 5.86
N CYS A 198 9.93 -2.65 6.35
CA CYS A 198 8.77 -1.76 6.32
C CYS A 198 8.99 -0.49 7.16
N GLY A 199 9.68 -0.61 8.28
CA GLY A 199 10.10 0.53 9.09
C GLY A 199 10.99 1.52 8.33
N ASP A 200 11.97 1.01 7.56
CA ASP A 200 12.82 1.81 6.69
C ASP A 200 12.01 2.53 5.60
N LEU A 201 11.09 1.81 4.94
CA LEU A 201 10.22 2.37 3.90
C LEU A 201 9.33 3.50 4.43
N MET A 202 8.82 3.36 5.64
CA MET A 202 8.06 4.43 6.30
C MET A 202 8.93 5.66 6.59
N THR A 203 10.20 5.45 6.92
CA THR A 203 11.18 6.52 7.13
C THR A 203 11.58 7.20 5.82
N GLU A 204 11.72 6.46 4.74
CA GLU A 204 12.09 7.00 3.42
C GLU A 204 11.11 8.07 2.91
N VAL A 205 9.83 7.98 3.27
CA VAL A 205 8.77 8.88 2.75
C VAL A 205 8.36 10.00 3.70
N LYS A 206 8.86 10.02 4.94
CA LYS A 206 8.42 10.98 5.97
C LYS A 206 8.62 12.45 5.61
N ASP A 207 9.67 12.74 4.84
CA ASP A 207 10.03 14.09 4.40
C ASP A 207 9.82 14.30 2.88
N ALA A 208 8.99 13.47 2.25
CA ALA A 208 8.68 13.58 0.82
C ALA A 208 7.98 14.90 0.44
N ASP A 209 7.43 15.63 1.40
CA ASP A 209 6.86 16.97 1.21
C ASP A 209 7.88 17.98 0.69
N HIS A 210 9.17 17.81 1.01
CA HIS A 210 10.23 18.67 0.47
C HIS A 210 10.33 18.60 -1.06
N LYS A 211 9.87 17.52 -1.68
CA LYS A 211 9.82 17.38 -3.15
C LYS A 211 8.85 18.36 -3.84
N LEU A 212 7.92 18.95 -3.09
CA LEU A 212 6.99 19.93 -3.63
C LEU A 212 7.68 21.20 -4.19
N TYR A 213 8.90 21.51 -3.70
CA TYR A 213 9.68 22.63 -4.21
C TYR A 213 10.23 22.37 -5.61
N ASP A 214 10.57 21.11 -5.92
CA ASP A 214 11.19 20.72 -7.19
C ASP A 214 10.16 20.15 -8.18
N LEU A 215 9.09 19.53 -7.67
CA LEU A 215 8.12 18.81 -8.47
C LEU A 215 6.69 19.20 -8.08
N ASP A 216 6.12 20.10 -8.89
CA ASP A 216 4.73 20.54 -8.71
C ASP A 216 3.74 19.41 -9.04
N PRO A 217 2.93 18.94 -8.08
CA PRO A 217 1.94 17.89 -8.33
C PRO A 217 0.83 18.31 -9.30
N MET A 218 0.62 19.61 -9.48
CA MET A 218 -0.38 20.16 -10.42
C MET A 218 0.15 20.32 -11.86
N ARG A 219 1.44 20.06 -12.10
CA ARG A 219 2.13 20.36 -13.36
C ARG A 219 1.46 19.82 -14.62
N LEU A 220 0.79 18.65 -14.53
CA LEU A 220 0.16 18.01 -15.69
C LEU A 220 -1.27 18.51 -15.94
N ALA A 221 -1.98 18.97 -14.91
CA ALA A 221 -3.37 19.41 -15.01
C ALA A 221 -3.49 20.93 -15.06
N GLN A 222 -2.61 21.63 -14.36
CA GLN A 222 -2.57 23.09 -14.26
C GLN A 222 -1.12 23.57 -14.30
N PRO A 223 -0.47 23.53 -15.46
CA PRO A 223 0.91 24.01 -15.60
C PRO A 223 1.03 25.49 -15.22
N ARG A 224 2.13 25.88 -14.58
CA ARG A 224 2.33 27.26 -14.11
C ARG A 224 2.36 28.29 -15.23
N SER A 225 2.66 27.87 -16.45
CA SER A 225 2.58 28.71 -17.64
C SER A 225 1.18 29.24 -17.95
N GLU A 226 0.16 28.44 -17.65
CA GLU A 226 -1.26 28.75 -17.88
C GLU A 226 -1.98 29.18 -16.59
N TYR A 227 -1.51 28.70 -15.46
CA TYR A 227 -2.05 28.98 -14.13
C TYR A 227 -0.96 29.54 -13.21
N PRO A 228 -0.61 30.83 -13.36
CA PRO A 228 0.45 31.46 -12.58
C PRO A 228 0.18 31.41 -11.08
N CYS A 229 1.21 31.11 -10.31
CA CYS A 229 1.14 31.06 -8.87
C CYS A 229 2.47 31.52 -8.25
N THR A 230 2.41 32.46 -7.31
CA THR A 230 3.58 33.01 -6.61
C THR A 230 4.02 32.14 -5.42
N ALA A 231 3.18 31.19 -4.97
CA ALA A 231 3.55 30.29 -3.88
C ALA A 231 4.74 29.41 -4.29
N PRO A 232 5.69 29.16 -3.38
CA PRO A 232 6.87 28.35 -3.67
C PRO A 232 6.50 26.91 -4.04
N ALA A 233 5.43 26.38 -3.45
CA ALA A 233 4.89 25.05 -3.72
C ALA A 233 3.37 25.09 -3.81
N ARG A 234 2.80 24.13 -4.54
CA ARG A 234 1.35 23.88 -4.61
C ARG A 234 1.09 22.43 -4.20
N LEU A 235 -0.07 22.16 -3.64
CA LEU A 235 -0.55 20.81 -3.36
C LEU A 235 -2.07 20.74 -3.47
N ARG A 236 -2.59 19.56 -3.72
CA ARG A 236 -4.02 19.27 -3.67
C ARG A 236 -4.40 18.86 -2.26
N ILE A 237 -5.47 19.43 -1.71
CA ILE A 237 -5.90 19.13 -0.32
C ILE A 237 -6.24 17.64 -0.17
N GLY A 238 -6.93 17.03 -1.11
CA GLY A 238 -7.28 15.60 -1.07
C GLY A 238 -6.03 14.72 -1.17
N PRO A 239 -5.50 14.46 -2.36
CA PRO A 239 -4.51 13.40 -2.55
C PRO A 239 -3.12 13.72 -1.99
N ASP A 240 -2.67 14.97 -2.06
CA ASP A 240 -1.30 15.31 -1.64
C ASP A 240 -1.23 15.59 -0.14
N TRP A 241 -2.09 16.46 0.38
CA TRP A 241 -2.13 16.78 1.81
C TRP A 241 -2.35 15.53 2.67
N LEU A 242 -3.33 14.68 2.30
CA LEU A 242 -3.62 13.47 3.07
C LEU A 242 -2.44 12.50 3.09
N ALA A 243 -1.72 12.38 1.97
CA ALA A 243 -0.52 11.54 1.88
C ALA A 243 0.59 12.05 2.81
N TYR A 244 0.90 13.34 2.76
CA TYR A 244 1.92 13.92 3.63
C TYR A 244 1.52 13.88 5.10
N ALA A 245 0.28 14.23 5.42
CA ALA A 245 -0.24 14.14 6.79
C ALA A 245 -0.19 12.69 7.31
N GLY A 246 -0.49 11.70 6.48
CA GLY A 246 -0.36 10.29 6.79
C GLY A 246 1.09 9.88 7.07
N ASN A 247 2.04 10.33 6.28
CA ASN A 247 3.46 10.09 6.50
C ASN A 247 3.94 10.70 7.83
N TRP A 248 3.56 11.95 8.12
CA TRP A 248 3.91 12.63 9.36
C TRP A 248 3.25 12.00 10.58
N MET A 249 1.97 11.59 10.47
CA MET A 249 1.27 10.90 11.55
C MET A 249 1.96 9.60 11.92
N THR A 250 2.37 8.83 10.90
CA THR A 250 3.07 7.56 11.09
C THR A 250 4.43 7.76 11.75
N GLU A 251 5.19 8.77 11.34
CA GLU A 251 6.48 9.07 11.95
C GLU A 251 6.32 9.56 13.40
N TRP A 252 5.34 10.43 13.66
CA TRP A 252 5.05 10.85 15.02
C TRP A 252 4.62 9.68 15.91
N GLU A 253 3.74 8.80 15.42
CA GLU A 253 3.32 7.60 16.14
C GLU A 253 4.50 6.70 16.51
N ARG A 254 5.45 6.48 15.59
CA ARG A 254 6.60 5.60 15.78
C ARG A 254 7.65 6.18 16.71
N THR A 255 7.93 7.46 16.62
CA THR A 255 9.11 8.09 17.24
C THR A 255 8.79 9.06 18.36
N GLY A 256 7.54 9.54 18.45
CA GLY A 256 7.14 10.62 19.35
C GLY A 256 7.65 12.00 18.89
N ASN A 257 8.25 12.13 17.70
CA ASN A 257 8.79 13.41 17.23
C ASN A 257 7.67 14.40 16.93
N THR A 258 7.54 15.38 17.79
CA THR A 258 6.47 16.39 17.74
C THR A 258 6.57 17.33 16.52
N THR A 259 7.70 17.41 15.86
CA THR A 259 7.85 18.19 14.62
C THR A 259 6.82 17.75 13.57
N TYR A 260 6.60 16.46 13.43
CA TYR A 260 5.65 15.92 12.46
C TYR A 260 4.20 16.15 12.87
N ARG A 261 3.86 16.05 14.16
CA ARG A 261 2.57 16.47 14.69
C ARG A 261 2.31 17.96 14.38
N ASP A 262 3.29 18.79 14.58
CA ASP A 262 3.15 20.24 14.43
C ASP A 262 2.98 20.64 12.96
N LYS A 263 3.63 19.91 12.01
CA LYS A 263 3.35 20.03 10.57
C LYS A 263 1.87 19.74 10.27
N ILE A 264 1.29 18.69 10.85
CA ILE A 264 -0.13 18.34 10.65
C ILE A 264 -1.03 19.46 11.17
N ILE A 265 -0.80 19.92 12.40
CA ILE A 265 -1.59 20.98 13.01
C ILE A 265 -1.50 22.29 12.19
N ALA A 266 -0.31 22.67 11.75
CA ALA A 266 -0.10 23.86 10.92
C ALA A 266 -0.88 23.77 9.60
N GLY A 267 -0.82 22.63 8.91
CA GLY A 267 -1.56 22.44 7.67
C GLY A 267 -3.08 22.44 7.86
N MET A 268 -3.58 21.79 8.91
CA MET A 268 -5.02 21.84 9.25
C MET A 268 -5.51 23.27 9.48
N LYS A 269 -4.72 24.09 10.22
CA LYS A 269 -5.05 25.52 10.44
C LYS A 269 -5.04 26.31 9.12
N SER A 270 -4.06 26.04 8.26
CA SER A 270 -3.99 26.71 6.95
C SER A 270 -5.17 26.34 6.05
N ILE A 271 -5.58 25.07 6.03
CA ILE A 271 -6.75 24.62 5.27
C ILE A 271 -8.03 25.26 5.82
N ALA A 272 -8.19 25.29 7.13
CA ALA A 272 -9.36 25.90 7.77
C ALA A 272 -9.49 27.41 7.53
N ALA A 273 -8.40 28.08 7.18
CA ALA A 273 -8.37 29.51 6.88
C ALA A 273 -8.63 29.82 5.40
N LEU A 274 -8.79 28.82 4.54
CA LEU A 274 -9.12 29.04 3.13
C LEU A 274 -10.53 29.61 3.01
N PRO A 275 -10.76 30.52 2.05
CA PRO A 275 -12.10 31.02 1.76
C PRO A 275 -13.00 29.89 1.25
N ASN A 276 -14.27 29.91 1.66
CA ASN A 276 -15.29 28.97 1.23
C ASN A 276 -15.66 29.19 -0.24
#